data_9d56f61b2b2b1d710e5881dc65947227
#
_entry.id   9d56f61b2b2b1d710e5881dc65947227
#
_cell.length_a   1.000
_cell.length_b   1.000
_cell.length_c   1.000
_cell.angle_alpha   90.00
_cell.angle_beta   90.00
_cell.angle_gamma   90.00
#
_symmetry.space_group_name_H-M   'P 1'
#
loop_
_entity.id
_entity.type
_entity.pdbx_description
1 polymer ?
#
loop_
_entity_poly.entity_id
_entity_poly.type
_entity_poly.pdbx_seq_one_letter_code
_entity_poly.pdbx_strand_id
1 'polypeptide(L)'
;MDVFHGGVFLFSGKEGMDMKWNKTMRQVAVIVMVAAAAASLTGCGTEKKTSAVMGDAKVAKVGFLNGVTGGVAAYGIAEKEGFDLAVEEVNRGGKIHFDVEMADTKGNIQQAVSAAQKMISDKKVIVIGPLISGEYKAVGPLFQKAKIPLLGAATTAEGLMEIGDYMFRNCVPESKNIPQTVAKTHKLLGYKRVAVLYSNNNEHQVSAYKIFKKSLEAEGVEIVLTETFADKDTDFSAQLTKIHNVKPDAVIVAGYYQEGGLILKKMREMGMDQPVFGDNGFVSPELVKIAGKAADNVYVSSMWSPDRDSETTREFVKNFRAKYNHDPDNFAACAYVSVKLAAKAMENAGTTTDSTKLRDALAKVQNFESAVGSMTFNGSGDPEVDLVLLKVENGKYTALNVK
;
A
#
# COMPACT_ATOMS: atom_id res chain seq x y z
N MET A 1 58.63 11.00 -5.56
CA MET A 1 58.76 12.23 -6.32
C MET A 1 57.40 12.51 -6.93
N ASP A 2 56.53 13.44 -6.46
CA ASP A 2 56.71 14.67 -5.69
C ASP A 2 55.52 14.87 -4.72
N VAL A 3 55.86 15.48 -3.62
CA VAL A 3 55.06 15.94 -2.49
C VAL A 3 54.47 17.31 -2.82
N PHE A 4 53.22 17.63 -2.45
CA PHE A 4 52.75 18.96 -2.09
C PHE A 4 51.66 18.83 -1.04
N HIS A 5 51.91 19.16 0.17
CA HIS A 5 51.72 20.28 1.10
C HIS A 5 50.41 21.05 0.84
N GLY A 6 49.40 21.02 1.71
CA GLY A 6 49.25 21.74 2.96
C GLY A 6 48.69 23.15 2.74
N GLY A 7 47.54 23.44 3.32
CA GLY A 7 46.94 24.77 3.33
C GLY A 7 45.75 24.89 4.29
N VAL A 8 46.04 25.03 5.57
CA VAL A 8 45.08 25.47 6.62
C VAL A 8 44.88 26.96 6.49
N PHE A 9 43.67 27.43 6.28
CA PHE A 9 43.31 28.83 6.48
C PHE A 9 42.51 28.99 7.77
N LEU A 10 43.20 29.53 8.78
CA LEU A 10 42.62 30.13 9.97
C LEU A 10 42.25 31.61 9.61
N PHE A 11 41.00 31.95 9.74
CA PHE A 11 40.57 33.34 9.82
C PHE A 11 40.22 33.69 11.27
N SER A 12 41.11 34.44 11.89
CA SER A 12 40.88 35.21 13.08
C SER A 12 40.46 36.63 12.68
N GLY A 13 39.35 37.10 13.17
CA GLY A 13 38.88 38.45 12.97
C GLY A 13 37.80 38.79 14.00
N LYS A 14 38.27 39.23 15.20
CA LYS A 14 37.43 39.97 16.14
C LYS A 14 37.36 41.41 15.66
N GLU A 15 36.16 41.87 15.25
CA GLU A 15 35.84 43.30 15.28
C GLU A 15 34.50 43.45 16.00
N GLY A 16 34.59 43.93 17.26
CA GLY A 16 33.46 44.37 18.05
C GLY A 16 32.99 45.74 17.57
N MET A 17 31.73 45.78 17.09
CA MET A 17 31.07 47.04 16.70
C MET A 17 30.31 47.58 17.93
N ASP A 18 30.95 48.47 18.70
CA ASP A 18 30.36 49.24 19.80
C ASP A 18 29.32 50.23 19.24
N MET A 19 28.05 49.85 19.25
CA MET A 19 26.94 50.73 18.87
C MET A 19 26.52 51.59 20.09
N LYS A 20 27.02 52.84 20.17
CA LYS A 20 26.60 53.82 21.16
C LYS A 20 25.17 54.27 20.91
N TRP A 21 24.24 53.79 21.67
CA TRP A 21 22.85 54.22 21.65
C TRP A 21 22.67 55.62 22.28
N ASN A 22 22.08 56.55 21.53
CA ASN A 22 21.75 57.89 21.96
C ASN A 22 20.61 57.87 23.00
N LYS A 23 20.64 58.81 23.98
CA LYS A 23 19.68 58.96 25.09
C LYS A 23 18.20 58.94 24.60
N THR A 24 17.93 59.49 23.42
CA THR A 24 16.60 59.54 22.82
C THR A 24 16.03 58.14 22.46
N MET A 25 16.89 57.24 22.01
CA MET A 25 16.45 55.86 21.68
C MET A 25 16.17 55.00 22.91
N ARG A 26 16.81 55.31 24.04
CA ARG A 26 16.48 54.64 25.32
C ARG A 26 15.10 55.01 25.87
N GLN A 27 14.65 56.25 25.65
CA GLN A 27 13.32 56.70 26.10
C GLN A 27 12.19 56.09 25.23
N VAL A 28 12.40 55.91 23.94
CA VAL A 28 11.43 55.28 23.03
C VAL A 28 11.28 53.77 23.32
N ALA A 29 12.38 53.08 23.65
CA ALA A 29 12.33 51.65 23.99
C ALA A 29 11.56 51.35 25.30
N VAL A 30 11.66 52.29 26.27
CA VAL A 30 10.91 52.16 27.55
C VAL A 30 9.42 52.45 27.38
N ILE A 31 9.06 53.40 26.52
CA ILE A 31 7.66 53.76 26.25
C ILE A 31 6.97 52.62 25.46
N VAL A 32 7.64 51.92 24.57
CA VAL A 32 7.08 50.77 23.83
C VAL A 32 6.86 49.56 24.74
N MET A 33 7.76 49.32 25.71
CA MET A 33 7.60 48.23 26.68
C MET A 33 6.47 48.47 27.69
N VAL A 34 6.21 49.73 28.08
CA VAL A 34 5.11 50.05 28.99
C VAL A 34 3.76 50.03 28.27
N ALA A 35 3.71 50.33 26.96
CA ALA A 35 2.49 50.20 26.16
C ALA A 35 2.12 48.74 25.89
N ALA A 36 3.09 47.84 25.77
CA ALA A 36 2.85 46.40 25.62
C ALA A 36 2.35 45.73 26.92
N ALA A 37 2.73 46.25 28.10
CA ALA A 37 2.26 45.75 29.39
C ALA A 37 0.83 46.26 29.79
N ALA A 38 0.39 47.41 29.25
CA ALA A 38 -0.94 47.93 29.49
C ALA A 38 -2.03 47.36 28.56
N ALA A 39 -1.62 46.78 27.41
CA ALA A 39 -2.55 46.11 26.47
C ALA A 39 -2.91 44.68 26.88
N SER A 40 -2.27 44.12 27.91
CA SER A 40 -2.51 42.75 28.38
C SER A 40 -3.53 42.63 29.52
N LEU A 41 -4.19 43.73 29.93
CA LEU A 41 -5.11 43.72 31.06
C LEU A 41 -6.58 44.09 30.71
N THR A 42 -6.92 44.26 29.41
CA THR A 42 -8.31 44.51 28.99
C THR A 42 -8.65 43.71 27.72
N GLY A 43 -8.50 42.41 27.79
CA GLY A 43 -8.84 41.49 26.70
C GLY A 43 -9.32 40.15 27.25
N CYS A 44 -10.29 40.17 28.19
CA CYS A 44 -11.09 38.99 28.50
C CYS A 44 -12.13 38.83 27.39
N GLY A 45 -11.69 38.69 26.16
CA GLY A 45 -12.42 38.17 25.03
C GLY A 45 -12.06 36.70 24.93
N THR A 46 -12.98 35.85 25.34
CA THR A 46 -12.99 34.42 25.10
C THR A 46 -12.76 34.15 23.60
N GLU A 47 -11.50 34.04 23.20
CA GLU A 47 -11.18 33.15 22.07
C GLU A 47 -11.62 31.76 22.51
N LYS A 48 -12.86 31.41 22.12
CA LYS A 48 -13.18 30.00 21.94
C LYS A 48 -12.19 29.46 20.92
N LYS A 49 -11.02 28.99 21.43
CA LYS A 49 -10.43 27.82 20.81
C LYS A 49 -11.59 26.83 20.76
N THR A 50 -12.10 26.57 19.61
CA THR A 50 -12.88 25.39 19.30
C THR A 50 -11.92 24.20 19.50
N SER A 51 -11.63 23.88 20.77
CA SER A 51 -11.43 22.52 21.17
C SER A 51 -12.76 21.88 20.77
N ALA A 52 -12.81 21.26 19.59
CA ALA A 52 -13.81 20.28 19.33
C ALA A 52 -13.85 19.44 20.60
N VAL A 53 -14.97 19.44 21.28
CA VAL A 53 -15.24 18.58 22.44
C VAL A 53 -15.03 17.17 21.88
N MET A 54 -13.83 16.62 22.06
CA MET A 54 -13.60 15.19 21.99
C MET A 54 -14.39 14.66 23.20
N GLY A 55 -15.68 14.38 22.98
CA GLY A 55 -16.43 13.53 23.88
C GLY A 55 -15.61 12.26 24.04
N ASP A 56 -15.74 11.53 25.15
CA ASP A 56 -14.94 10.37 25.60
C ASP A 56 -14.60 9.34 24.49
N ALA A 57 -13.91 9.78 23.41
CA ALA A 57 -13.47 8.93 22.31
C ALA A 57 -12.47 7.91 22.86
N LYS A 58 -12.77 6.64 22.70
CA LYS A 58 -11.88 5.55 23.11
C LYS A 58 -10.65 5.55 22.20
N VAL A 59 -9.47 5.79 22.77
CA VAL A 59 -8.20 5.79 22.02
C VAL A 59 -7.77 4.36 21.69
N ALA A 60 -7.41 4.11 20.45
CA ALA A 60 -6.84 2.86 19.95
C ALA A 60 -5.40 3.10 19.48
N LYS A 61 -4.42 2.40 20.07
CA LYS A 61 -3.03 2.42 19.60
C LYS A 61 -2.89 1.49 18.38
N VAL A 62 -2.76 2.06 17.19
CA VAL A 62 -2.69 1.33 15.92
C VAL A 62 -1.27 1.41 15.36
N GLY A 63 -0.74 0.27 14.89
CA GLY A 63 0.50 0.25 14.10
C GLY A 63 0.20 0.27 12.61
N PHE A 64 1.06 0.91 11.81
CA PHE A 64 1.04 0.85 10.37
C PHE A 64 2.43 0.49 9.84
N LEU A 65 2.59 -0.76 9.36
CA LEU A 65 3.81 -1.22 8.69
C LEU A 65 3.64 -1.02 7.19
N ASN A 66 4.47 -0.16 6.59
CA ASN A 66 4.35 0.16 5.18
C ASN A 66 5.73 0.44 4.56
N GLY A 67 5.83 0.41 3.23
CA GLY A 67 7.06 0.66 2.49
C GLY A 67 6.95 1.92 1.62
N VAL A 68 7.01 3.12 2.21
CA VAL A 68 6.88 4.39 1.47
C VAL A 68 8.17 4.84 0.76
N THR A 69 9.27 4.12 0.98
CA THR A 69 10.53 4.31 0.24
C THR A 69 11.04 2.97 -0.30
N GLY A 70 12.09 3.00 -1.15
CA GLY A 70 12.65 1.79 -1.77
C GLY A 70 11.88 1.30 -2.99
N GLY A 71 12.07 0.04 -3.37
CA GLY A 71 11.52 -0.55 -4.60
C GLY A 71 10.02 -0.72 -4.64
N VAL A 72 9.32 -0.58 -3.50
CA VAL A 72 7.86 -0.72 -3.37
C VAL A 72 7.17 0.62 -3.10
N ALA A 73 7.90 1.72 -3.19
CA ALA A 73 7.45 3.05 -2.75
C ALA A 73 6.13 3.50 -3.38
N ALA A 74 5.88 3.21 -4.66
CA ALA A 74 4.64 3.63 -5.30
C ALA A 74 3.41 3.00 -4.64
N TYR A 75 3.47 1.71 -4.34
CA TYR A 75 2.41 1.02 -3.59
C TYR A 75 2.25 1.61 -2.18
N GLY A 76 3.38 1.80 -1.47
CA GLY A 76 3.36 2.28 -0.10
C GLY A 76 2.87 3.71 0.04
N ILE A 77 3.18 4.59 -0.91
CA ILE A 77 2.66 5.96 -0.94
C ILE A 77 1.14 5.92 -1.15
N ALA A 78 0.65 5.14 -2.10
CA ALA A 78 -0.78 4.99 -2.34
C ALA A 78 -1.51 4.41 -1.11
N GLU A 79 -0.96 3.34 -0.47
CA GLU A 79 -1.52 2.83 0.79
C GLU A 79 -1.57 3.90 1.87
N LYS A 80 -0.49 4.68 2.02
CA LYS A 80 -0.44 5.74 3.03
C LYS A 80 -1.52 6.80 2.82
N GLU A 81 -1.76 7.21 1.59
CA GLU A 81 -2.82 8.18 1.27
C GLU A 81 -4.21 7.64 1.62
N GLY A 82 -4.52 6.41 1.24
CA GLY A 82 -5.79 5.77 1.61
C GLY A 82 -5.93 5.58 3.12
N PHE A 83 -4.87 5.13 3.79
CA PHE A 83 -4.82 4.98 5.24
C PHE A 83 -5.06 6.30 5.98
N ASP A 84 -4.32 7.36 5.61
CA ASP A 84 -4.41 8.67 6.26
C ASP A 84 -5.80 9.30 6.08
N LEU A 85 -6.42 9.14 4.91
CA LEU A 85 -7.79 9.61 4.67
C LEU A 85 -8.77 8.88 5.61
N ALA A 86 -8.68 7.56 5.70
CA ALA A 86 -9.57 6.77 6.54
C ALA A 86 -9.39 7.07 8.04
N VAL A 87 -8.14 7.25 8.51
CA VAL A 87 -7.84 7.64 9.91
C VAL A 87 -8.46 8.99 10.24
N GLU A 88 -8.33 9.98 9.35
CA GLU A 88 -8.96 11.30 9.56
C GLU A 88 -10.48 11.19 9.66
N GLU A 89 -11.11 10.38 8.82
CA GLU A 89 -12.55 10.18 8.84
C GLU A 89 -13.00 9.46 10.11
N VAL A 90 -12.29 8.41 10.54
CA VAL A 90 -12.57 7.68 11.80
C VAL A 90 -12.44 8.64 12.99
N ASN A 91 -11.35 9.39 13.06
CA ASN A 91 -11.06 10.31 14.16
C ASN A 91 -12.08 11.47 14.21
N ARG A 92 -12.53 11.95 13.04
CA ARG A 92 -13.59 12.97 12.94
C ARG A 92 -14.96 12.44 13.41
N GLY A 93 -15.20 11.15 13.27
CA GLY A 93 -16.45 10.50 13.73
C GLY A 93 -16.63 10.48 15.24
N GLY A 94 -15.57 10.74 16.03
CA GLY A 94 -15.62 11.02 17.46
C GLY A 94 -15.89 9.82 18.37
N LYS A 95 -16.17 8.63 17.86
CA LYS A 95 -16.40 7.41 18.66
C LYS A 95 -15.11 6.71 19.06
N ILE A 96 -14.19 6.59 18.12
CA ILE A 96 -12.89 5.98 18.25
C ILE A 96 -11.84 6.98 17.76
N HIS A 97 -10.71 7.07 18.44
CA HIS A 97 -9.57 7.85 18.02
C HIS A 97 -8.37 6.92 17.80
N PHE A 98 -7.90 6.84 16.56
CA PHE A 98 -6.69 6.10 16.22
C PHE A 98 -5.45 6.94 16.52
N ASP A 99 -4.65 6.47 17.49
CA ASP A 99 -3.29 6.93 17.77
C ASP A 99 -2.33 6.04 16.97
N VAL A 100 -1.87 6.57 15.81
CA VAL A 100 -1.16 5.79 14.81
C VAL A 100 0.35 5.97 14.94
N GLU A 101 1.08 4.84 14.94
CA GLU A 101 2.51 4.80 14.70
C GLU A 101 2.79 4.10 13.38
N MET A 102 3.39 4.83 12.43
CA MET A 102 3.83 4.29 11.15
C MET A 102 5.32 3.96 11.19
N ALA A 103 5.70 2.84 10.57
CA ALA A 103 7.09 2.48 10.30
C ALA A 103 7.28 2.19 8.80
N ASP A 104 8.28 2.86 8.19
CA ASP A 104 8.71 2.60 6.82
C ASP A 104 9.66 1.40 6.79
N THR A 105 9.18 0.28 6.25
CA THR A 105 9.94 -0.96 6.10
C THR A 105 10.83 -0.98 4.85
N LYS A 106 10.59 -0.09 3.89
CA LYS A 106 11.29 0.01 2.60
C LYS A 106 11.22 -1.27 1.75
N GLY A 107 10.24 -2.14 1.99
CA GLY A 107 10.20 -3.48 1.39
C GLY A 107 11.33 -4.40 1.90
N ASN A 108 11.80 -4.19 3.14
CA ASN A 108 12.93 -4.92 3.71
C ASN A 108 12.49 -5.72 4.94
N ILE A 109 12.69 -7.04 4.89
CA ILE A 109 12.27 -7.99 5.94
C ILE A 109 12.88 -7.64 7.30
N GLN A 110 14.17 -7.28 7.38
CA GLN A 110 14.84 -7.00 8.66
C GLN A 110 14.27 -5.73 9.30
N GLN A 111 13.96 -4.72 8.49
CA GLN A 111 13.32 -3.49 8.98
C GLN A 111 11.89 -3.77 9.45
N ALA A 112 11.13 -4.58 8.71
CA ALA A 112 9.79 -5.00 9.11
C ALA A 112 9.80 -5.76 10.46
N VAL A 113 10.74 -6.69 10.65
CA VAL A 113 10.91 -7.44 11.91
C VAL A 113 11.24 -6.50 13.08
N SER A 114 12.18 -5.57 12.88
CA SER A 114 12.55 -4.60 13.93
C SER A 114 11.36 -3.68 14.29
N ALA A 115 10.63 -3.20 13.32
CA ALA A 115 9.44 -2.38 13.52
C ALA A 115 8.32 -3.17 14.22
N ALA A 116 8.09 -4.43 13.83
CA ALA A 116 7.11 -5.31 14.46
C ALA A 116 7.42 -5.53 15.95
N GLN A 117 8.68 -5.78 16.31
CA GLN A 117 9.11 -5.94 17.71
C GLN A 117 8.83 -4.67 18.54
N LYS A 118 9.10 -3.49 17.95
CA LYS A 118 8.79 -2.20 18.59
C LYS A 118 7.28 -2.04 18.79
N MET A 119 6.46 -2.28 17.77
CA MET A 119 5.00 -2.15 17.87
C MET A 119 4.39 -3.10 18.90
N ILE A 120 4.93 -4.31 19.03
CA ILE A 120 4.55 -5.27 20.10
C ILE A 120 4.92 -4.72 21.47
N SER A 121 6.14 -4.19 21.65
CA SER A 121 6.59 -3.57 22.90
C SER A 121 5.73 -2.37 23.29
N ASP A 122 5.30 -1.56 22.31
CA ASP A 122 4.45 -0.38 22.51
C ASP A 122 2.97 -0.72 22.68
N LYS A 123 2.64 -2.03 22.73
CA LYS A 123 1.29 -2.57 22.97
C LYS A 123 0.26 -2.02 22.01
N LYS A 124 0.55 -2.07 20.68
CA LYS A 124 -0.46 -1.78 19.65
C LYS A 124 -1.60 -2.80 19.77
N VAL A 125 -2.83 -2.35 19.62
CA VAL A 125 -4.01 -3.22 19.69
C VAL A 125 -4.23 -4.01 18.40
N ILE A 126 -3.80 -3.44 17.28
CA ILE A 126 -3.79 -4.00 15.93
C ILE A 126 -2.64 -3.38 15.14
N VAL A 127 -2.12 -4.12 14.17
CA VAL A 127 -1.20 -3.60 13.18
C VAL A 127 -1.76 -3.82 11.78
N ILE A 128 -1.84 -2.75 10.98
CA ILE A 128 -2.22 -2.77 9.57
C ILE A 128 -0.95 -2.85 8.73
N GLY A 129 -0.94 -3.64 7.67
CA GLY A 129 0.25 -4.01 6.91
C GLY A 129 0.84 -5.34 7.38
N PRO A 130 2.10 -5.64 7.03
CA PRO A 130 2.96 -4.88 6.12
C PRO A 130 2.50 -4.91 4.67
N LEU A 131 3.17 -4.11 3.83
CA LEU A 131 2.82 -3.94 2.41
C LEU A 131 3.02 -5.23 1.60
N ILE A 132 4.15 -5.93 1.78
CA ILE A 132 4.52 -7.07 0.94
C ILE A 132 4.44 -8.41 1.68
N SER A 133 4.11 -9.47 0.93
CA SER A 133 3.88 -10.81 1.48
C SER A 133 5.09 -11.42 2.19
N GLY A 134 6.30 -11.16 1.70
CA GLY A 134 7.53 -11.64 2.34
C GLY A 134 7.75 -11.05 3.73
N GLU A 135 7.43 -9.76 3.92
CA GLU A 135 7.45 -9.13 5.24
C GLU A 135 6.37 -9.71 6.15
N TYR A 136 5.13 -9.88 5.63
CA TYR A 136 4.03 -10.46 6.39
C TYR A 136 4.37 -11.85 6.91
N LYS A 137 4.95 -12.71 6.06
CA LYS A 137 5.41 -14.04 6.42
C LYS A 137 6.45 -14.02 7.55
N ALA A 138 7.34 -13.03 7.53
CA ALA A 138 8.40 -12.90 8.52
C ALA A 138 7.89 -12.36 9.88
N VAL A 139 6.96 -11.39 9.88
CA VAL A 139 6.46 -10.76 11.10
C VAL A 139 5.23 -11.46 11.70
N GLY A 140 4.47 -12.18 10.89
CA GLY A 140 3.24 -12.88 11.32
C GLY A 140 3.41 -13.73 12.57
N PRO A 141 4.44 -14.62 12.66
CA PRO A 141 4.69 -15.41 13.86
C PRO A 141 4.92 -14.58 15.13
N LEU A 142 5.49 -13.36 15.00
CA LEU A 142 5.72 -12.46 16.13
C LEU A 142 4.39 -11.90 16.67
N PHE A 143 3.51 -11.44 15.76
CA PHE A 143 2.19 -10.93 16.12
C PHE A 143 1.26 -12.03 16.61
N GLN A 144 1.32 -13.23 16.01
CA GLN A 144 0.59 -14.40 16.50
C GLN A 144 0.96 -14.73 17.94
N LYS A 145 2.27 -14.79 18.26
CA LYS A 145 2.76 -15.03 19.62
C LYS A 145 2.35 -13.92 20.58
N ALA A 146 2.36 -12.68 20.14
CA ALA A 146 1.96 -11.52 20.93
C ALA A 146 0.44 -11.38 21.09
N LYS A 147 -0.36 -12.16 20.36
CA LYS A 147 -1.82 -12.07 20.29
C LYS A 147 -2.31 -10.69 19.91
N ILE A 148 -1.68 -10.12 18.87
CA ILE A 148 -2.05 -8.84 18.26
C ILE A 148 -2.50 -9.12 16.82
N PRO A 149 -3.72 -8.74 16.41
CA PRO A 149 -4.17 -8.90 15.03
C PRO A 149 -3.23 -8.18 14.05
N LEU A 150 -2.82 -8.88 13.00
CA LEU A 150 -2.08 -8.34 11.86
C LEU A 150 -3.00 -8.35 10.64
N LEU A 151 -3.32 -7.16 10.09
CA LEU A 151 -4.25 -6.99 8.98
C LEU A 151 -3.50 -6.53 7.73
N GLY A 152 -3.18 -7.46 6.82
CA GLY A 152 -2.53 -7.15 5.55
C GLY A 152 -3.47 -6.43 4.59
N ALA A 153 -3.00 -5.34 3.98
CA ALA A 153 -3.77 -4.57 2.99
C ALA A 153 -3.52 -5.03 1.55
N ALA A 154 -2.29 -5.49 1.23
CA ALA A 154 -1.89 -5.92 -0.12
C ALA A 154 -1.13 -7.25 -0.17
N THR A 155 -1.16 -8.05 0.89
CA THR A 155 -0.40 -9.30 1.04
C THR A 155 -1.17 -10.49 0.50
N THR A 156 -1.00 -10.83 -0.77
CA THR A 156 -1.83 -11.79 -1.52
C THR A 156 -1.26 -13.21 -1.60
N ALA A 157 -0.01 -13.46 -1.19
CA ALA A 157 0.59 -14.80 -1.23
C ALA A 157 -0.18 -15.82 -0.40
N GLU A 158 -0.07 -17.08 -0.79
CA GLU A 158 -0.66 -18.21 -0.06
C GLU A 158 0.12 -18.50 1.22
N GLY A 159 -0.54 -19.19 2.16
CA GLY A 159 0.09 -19.66 3.39
C GLY A 159 0.25 -18.60 4.49
N LEU A 160 -0.24 -17.38 4.29
CA LEU A 160 -0.08 -16.30 5.27
C LEU A 160 -1.09 -16.42 6.42
N MET A 161 -2.31 -16.85 6.13
CA MET A 161 -3.35 -16.98 7.15
C MET A 161 -3.18 -18.26 8.00
N GLU A 162 -2.48 -19.27 7.48
CA GLU A 162 -2.13 -20.49 8.20
C GLU A 162 -1.09 -20.29 9.32
N ILE A 163 -0.47 -19.12 9.39
CA ILE A 163 0.45 -18.74 10.49
C ILE A 163 -0.30 -18.73 11.83
N GLY A 164 -1.59 -18.35 11.83
CA GLY A 164 -2.41 -18.42 13.03
C GLY A 164 -3.68 -17.55 12.98
N ASP A 165 -4.44 -17.63 14.05
CA ASP A 165 -5.77 -17.03 14.18
C ASP A 165 -5.80 -15.51 14.43
N TYR A 166 -4.63 -14.88 14.60
CA TYR A 166 -4.47 -13.42 14.64
C TYR A 166 -4.07 -12.83 13.29
N MET A 167 -4.01 -13.65 12.23
CA MET A 167 -3.65 -13.24 10.88
C MET A 167 -4.92 -12.93 10.08
N PHE A 168 -4.95 -11.75 9.47
CA PHE A 168 -6.03 -11.26 8.62
C PHE A 168 -5.47 -10.52 7.42
N ARG A 169 -6.22 -10.50 6.33
CA ARG A 169 -5.99 -9.58 5.21
C ARG A 169 -7.31 -9.12 4.62
N ASN A 170 -7.35 -7.93 4.06
CA ASN A 170 -8.52 -7.46 3.32
C ASN A 170 -8.34 -7.52 1.80
N CYS A 171 -7.19 -7.98 1.33
CA CYS A 171 -6.93 -8.25 -0.09
C CYS A 171 -7.20 -9.72 -0.43
N VAL A 172 -7.65 -9.97 -1.65
CA VAL A 172 -7.98 -11.31 -2.12
C VAL A 172 -6.71 -12.12 -2.36
N PRO A 173 -6.62 -13.37 -1.86
CA PRO A 173 -5.47 -14.24 -2.11
C PRO A 173 -5.30 -14.59 -3.59
N GLU A 174 -4.06 -14.89 -3.98
CA GLU A 174 -3.72 -15.28 -5.36
C GLU A 174 -4.51 -16.50 -5.82
N SER A 175 -4.85 -17.43 -4.91
CA SER A 175 -5.67 -18.61 -5.21
C SER A 175 -7.10 -18.32 -5.64
N LYS A 176 -7.59 -17.09 -5.41
CA LYS A 176 -8.89 -16.61 -5.92
C LYS A 176 -8.72 -15.65 -7.08
N ASN A 177 -7.72 -14.78 -7.03
CA ASN A 177 -7.49 -13.72 -8.01
C ASN A 177 -7.00 -14.28 -9.37
N ILE A 178 -5.96 -15.08 -9.37
CA ILE A 178 -5.32 -15.61 -10.58
C ILE A 178 -6.23 -16.57 -11.36
N PRO A 179 -6.94 -17.55 -10.74
CA PRO A 179 -7.85 -18.42 -11.47
C PRO A 179 -8.93 -17.63 -12.21
N GLN A 180 -9.45 -16.55 -11.60
CA GLN A 180 -10.42 -15.69 -12.27
C GLN A 180 -9.81 -14.94 -13.46
N THR A 181 -8.57 -14.44 -13.32
CA THR A 181 -7.86 -13.81 -14.44
C THR A 181 -7.69 -14.79 -15.59
N VAL A 182 -7.17 -16.00 -15.31
CA VAL A 182 -6.91 -17.03 -16.31
C VAL A 182 -8.21 -17.47 -17.01
N ALA A 183 -9.25 -17.84 -16.25
CA ALA A 183 -10.52 -18.32 -16.82
C ALA A 183 -11.20 -17.26 -17.68
N LYS A 184 -11.29 -16.01 -17.19
CA LYS A 184 -11.93 -14.92 -17.95
C LYS A 184 -11.15 -14.53 -19.21
N THR A 185 -9.80 -14.45 -19.11
CA THR A 185 -8.97 -14.12 -20.28
C THR A 185 -8.91 -15.29 -21.28
N HIS A 186 -8.88 -16.56 -20.81
CA HIS A 186 -8.96 -17.71 -21.69
C HIS A 186 -10.29 -17.75 -22.47
N LYS A 187 -11.40 -17.51 -21.79
CA LYS A 187 -12.72 -17.39 -22.46
C LYS A 187 -12.75 -16.27 -23.49
N LEU A 188 -12.10 -15.13 -23.19
CA LEU A 188 -12.12 -13.94 -24.05
C LEU A 188 -11.20 -14.08 -25.27
N LEU A 189 -10.00 -14.66 -25.09
CA LEU A 189 -8.90 -14.62 -26.06
C LEU A 189 -8.58 -15.98 -26.70
N GLY A 190 -8.99 -17.09 -26.09
CA GLY A 190 -8.83 -18.44 -26.61
C GLY A 190 -7.39 -18.92 -26.78
N TYR A 191 -6.44 -18.37 -26.00
CA TYR A 191 -5.02 -18.75 -26.06
C TYR A 191 -4.81 -20.20 -25.58
N LYS A 192 -3.84 -20.88 -26.21
CA LYS A 192 -3.55 -22.29 -25.93
C LYS A 192 -2.13 -22.50 -25.39
N ARG A 193 -1.21 -21.60 -25.74
CA ARG A 193 0.22 -21.70 -25.43
C ARG A 193 0.70 -20.41 -24.78
N VAL A 194 1.25 -20.52 -23.58
CA VAL A 194 1.75 -19.35 -22.84
C VAL A 194 3.21 -19.54 -22.43
N ALA A 195 3.93 -18.43 -22.35
CA ALA A 195 5.21 -18.38 -21.64
C ALA A 195 5.02 -17.69 -20.29
N VAL A 196 5.78 -18.09 -19.30
CA VAL A 196 5.75 -17.50 -17.96
C VAL A 196 7.10 -16.89 -17.62
N LEU A 197 7.08 -15.69 -17.08
CA LEU A 197 8.24 -14.95 -16.57
C LEU A 197 7.94 -14.45 -15.16
N TYR A 198 8.72 -14.84 -14.15
CA TYR A 198 8.44 -14.45 -12.76
C TYR A 198 9.70 -14.20 -11.94
N SER A 199 9.59 -13.37 -10.89
CA SER A 199 10.68 -13.20 -9.93
C SER A 199 10.80 -14.43 -9.02
N ASN A 200 11.99 -15.05 -8.99
CA ASN A 200 12.23 -16.29 -8.28
C ASN A 200 12.72 -16.12 -6.84
N ASN A 201 12.98 -14.90 -6.41
CA ASN A 201 13.46 -14.56 -5.07
C ASN A 201 12.47 -13.71 -4.26
N ASN A 202 11.21 -13.61 -4.72
CA ASN A 202 10.13 -12.89 -4.04
C ASN A 202 8.98 -13.83 -3.69
N GLU A 203 8.57 -13.84 -2.41
CA GLU A 203 7.52 -14.74 -1.89
C GLU A 203 6.20 -14.59 -2.65
N HIS A 204 5.79 -13.36 -2.96
CA HIS A 204 4.56 -13.09 -3.68
C HIS A 204 4.59 -13.68 -5.10
N GLN A 205 5.64 -13.39 -5.89
CA GLN A 205 5.73 -13.84 -7.28
C GLN A 205 5.93 -15.35 -7.40
N VAL A 206 6.68 -15.96 -6.48
CA VAL A 206 6.79 -17.43 -6.41
C VAL A 206 5.43 -18.08 -6.09
N SER A 207 4.65 -17.48 -5.19
CA SER A 207 3.28 -17.90 -4.90
C SER A 207 2.39 -17.75 -6.15
N ALA A 208 2.40 -16.56 -6.78
CA ALA A 208 1.63 -16.27 -7.99
C ALA A 208 1.94 -17.25 -9.13
N TYR A 209 3.23 -17.53 -9.39
CA TYR A 209 3.63 -18.51 -10.40
C TYR A 209 3.00 -19.89 -10.18
N LYS A 210 3.03 -20.40 -8.94
CA LYS A 210 2.43 -21.70 -8.62
C LYS A 210 0.93 -21.73 -8.90
N ILE A 211 0.23 -20.65 -8.62
CA ILE A 211 -1.21 -20.54 -8.85
C ILE A 211 -1.49 -20.36 -10.34
N PHE A 212 -0.73 -19.53 -11.07
CA PHE A 212 -0.83 -19.43 -12.53
C PHE A 212 -0.67 -20.80 -13.19
N LYS A 213 0.38 -21.54 -12.83
CA LYS A 213 0.64 -22.87 -13.37
C LYS A 213 -0.58 -23.79 -13.18
N LYS A 214 -1.10 -23.89 -11.94
CA LYS A 214 -2.28 -24.71 -11.62
C LYS A 214 -3.52 -24.25 -12.39
N SER A 215 -3.73 -22.94 -12.54
CA SER A 215 -4.91 -22.40 -13.20
C SER A 215 -4.86 -22.61 -14.72
N LEU A 216 -3.69 -22.46 -15.33
CA LEU A 216 -3.49 -22.73 -16.75
C LEU A 216 -3.67 -24.23 -17.09
N GLU A 217 -3.12 -25.12 -16.25
CA GLU A 217 -3.33 -26.55 -16.38
C GLU A 217 -4.82 -26.92 -16.30
N ALA A 218 -5.59 -26.29 -15.39
CA ALA A 218 -7.03 -26.52 -15.25
C ALA A 218 -7.83 -26.05 -16.48
N GLU A 219 -7.38 -25.02 -17.18
CA GLU A 219 -7.98 -24.53 -18.44
C GLU A 219 -7.44 -25.25 -19.68
N GLY A 220 -6.56 -26.26 -19.53
CA GLY A 220 -5.95 -26.98 -20.65
C GLY A 220 -4.96 -26.15 -21.46
N VAL A 221 -4.37 -25.12 -20.89
CA VAL A 221 -3.39 -24.25 -21.55
C VAL A 221 -1.99 -24.77 -21.32
N GLU A 222 -1.20 -24.91 -22.38
CA GLU A 222 0.18 -25.36 -22.33
C GLU A 222 1.13 -24.23 -21.90
N ILE A 223 1.99 -24.49 -20.91
CA ILE A 223 3.11 -23.61 -20.59
C ILE A 223 4.32 -24.07 -21.40
N VAL A 224 4.63 -23.36 -22.49
CA VAL A 224 5.68 -23.73 -23.43
C VAL A 224 7.07 -23.32 -22.98
N LEU A 225 7.18 -22.35 -22.05
CA LEU A 225 8.44 -21.90 -21.48
C LEU A 225 8.19 -21.23 -20.13
N THR A 226 9.11 -21.46 -19.20
CA THR A 226 9.17 -20.73 -17.94
C THR A 226 10.57 -20.13 -17.77
N GLU A 227 10.64 -18.81 -17.62
CA GLU A 227 11.87 -18.06 -17.37
C GLU A 227 11.75 -17.32 -16.03
N THR A 228 12.87 -16.95 -15.45
CA THR A 228 12.92 -16.24 -14.17
C THR A 228 13.81 -15.02 -14.23
N PHE A 229 13.57 -14.10 -13.31
CA PHE A 229 14.42 -12.95 -13.00
C PHE A 229 14.54 -12.80 -11.48
N ALA A 230 15.39 -11.90 -11.02
CA ALA A 230 15.45 -11.50 -9.61
C ALA A 230 14.82 -10.12 -9.42
N ASP A 231 14.26 -9.86 -8.24
CA ASP A 231 13.80 -8.53 -7.87
C ASP A 231 14.92 -7.50 -8.09
N LYS A 232 14.55 -6.36 -8.67
CA LYS A 232 15.44 -5.25 -9.06
C LYS A 232 16.26 -5.49 -10.31
N ASP A 233 16.08 -6.60 -11.03
CA ASP A 233 16.63 -6.73 -12.36
C ASP A 233 16.06 -5.63 -13.27
N THR A 234 16.87 -5.12 -14.19
CA THR A 234 16.52 -4.05 -15.12
C THR A 234 16.66 -4.44 -16.58
N ASP A 235 17.32 -5.56 -16.87
CA ASP A 235 17.48 -6.10 -18.23
C ASP A 235 16.90 -7.53 -18.31
N PHE A 236 15.92 -7.68 -19.18
CA PHE A 236 15.17 -8.91 -19.41
C PHE A 236 15.37 -9.45 -20.83
N SER A 237 16.36 -8.93 -21.56
CA SER A 237 16.58 -9.23 -22.99
C SER A 237 16.82 -10.71 -23.24
N ALA A 238 17.55 -11.40 -22.37
CA ALA A 238 17.85 -12.81 -22.51
C ALA A 238 16.60 -13.69 -22.35
N GLN A 239 15.80 -13.44 -21.33
CA GLN A 239 14.55 -14.16 -21.06
C GLN A 239 13.54 -13.89 -22.18
N LEU A 240 13.37 -12.63 -22.58
CA LEU A 240 12.42 -12.22 -23.62
C LEU A 240 12.81 -12.76 -25.00
N THR A 241 14.11 -12.89 -25.31
CA THR A 241 14.58 -13.55 -26.54
C THR A 241 14.13 -15.01 -26.61
N LYS A 242 14.24 -15.75 -25.51
CA LYS A 242 13.77 -17.14 -25.43
C LYS A 242 12.25 -17.21 -25.58
N ILE A 243 11.51 -16.31 -24.89
CA ILE A 243 10.05 -16.23 -24.99
C ILE A 243 9.61 -15.90 -26.42
N HIS A 244 10.27 -14.95 -27.08
CA HIS A 244 9.99 -14.60 -28.48
C HIS A 244 10.16 -15.79 -29.43
N ASN A 245 11.19 -16.60 -29.24
CA ASN A 245 11.50 -17.75 -30.08
C ASN A 245 10.45 -18.88 -30.01
N VAL A 246 9.79 -19.07 -28.85
CA VAL A 246 8.75 -20.12 -28.70
C VAL A 246 7.36 -19.65 -29.18
N LYS A 247 7.22 -18.36 -29.52
CA LYS A 247 6.00 -17.75 -30.09
C LYS A 247 4.74 -18.14 -29.30
N PRO A 248 4.62 -17.75 -28.03
CA PRO A 248 3.43 -18.01 -27.24
C PRO A 248 2.24 -17.15 -27.71
N ASP A 249 1.02 -17.59 -27.43
CA ASP A 249 -0.19 -16.81 -27.70
C ASP A 249 -0.36 -15.66 -26.69
N ALA A 250 0.14 -15.86 -25.45
CA ALA A 250 0.13 -14.87 -24.37
C ALA A 250 1.35 -15.05 -23.45
N VAL A 251 1.66 -14.01 -22.68
CA VAL A 251 2.74 -14.06 -21.69
C VAL A 251 2.18 -13.79 -20.29
N ILE A 252 2.56 -14.63 -19.34
CA ILE A 252 2.31 -14.41 -17.93
C ILE A 252 3.51 -13.71 -17.32
N VAL A 253 3.30 -12.62 -16.60
CA VAL A 253 4.38 -11.93 -15.86
C VAL A 253 3.96 -11.77 -14.40
N ALA A 254 4.69 -12.45 -13.50
CA ALA A 254 4.56 -12.24 -12.06
C ALA A 254 5.74 -11.41 -11.57
N GLY A 255 5.45 -10.13 -11.24
CA GLY A 255 6.45 -9.12 -10.88
C GLY A 255 5.81 -7.87 -10.30
N TYR A 256 6.63 -6.99 -9.75
CA TYR A 256 6.17 -5.68 -9.30
C TYR A 256 6.13 -4.67 -10.46
N TYR A 257 5.58 -3.50 -10.20
CA TYR A 257 5.35 -2.47 -11.23
C TYR A 257 6.63 -2.03 -11.96
N GLN A 258 7.78 -2.01 -11.28
CA GLN A 258 9.05 -1.60 -11.89
C GLN A 258 9.52 -2.60 -12.95
N GLU A 259 9.68 -3.85 -12.55
CA GLU A 259 10.10 -4.94 -13.44
C GLU A 259 9.04 -5.16 -14.53
N GLY A 260 7.76 -5.22 -14.13
CA GLY A 260 6.64 -5.38 -15.06
C GLY A 260 6.61 -4.31 -16.14
N GLY A 261 6.78 -3.04 -15.77
CA GLY A 261 6.82 -1.93 -16.71
C GLY A 261 7.99 -2.01 -17.70
N LEU A 262 9.19 -2.38 -17.21
CA LEU A 262 10.37 -2.56 -18.05
C LEU A 262 10.24 -3.79 -18.98
N ILE A 263 9.71 -4.91 -18.47
CA ILE A 263 9.42 -6.11 -19.27
C ILE A 263 8.46 -5.78 -20.41
N LEU A 264 7.33 -5.11 -20.12
CA LEU A 264 6.35 -4.72 -21.13
C LEU A 264 6.97 -3.84 -22.21
N LYS A 265 7.72 -2.82 -21.80
CA LYS A 265 8.42 -1.93 -22.73
C LYS A 265 9.37 -2.71 -23.66
N LYS A 266 10.21 -3.58 -23.07
CA LYS A 266 11.16 -4.39 -23.83
C LYS A 266 10.47 -5.39 -24.75
N MET A 267 9.36 -6.01 -24.32
CA MET A 267 8.56 -6.89 -25.19
C MET A 267 8.10 -6.17 -26.46
N ARG A 268 7.49 -4.99 -26.34
CA ARG A 268 7.00 -4.23 -27.49
C ARG A 268 8.12 -3.73 -28.39
N GLU A 269 9.28 -3.34 -27.82
CA GLU A 269 10.50 -3.00 -28.59
C GLU A 269 10.99 -4.17 -29.43
N MET A 270 10.81 -5.41 -28.96
CA MET A 270 11.15 -6.64 -29.68
C MET A 270 10.05 -7.12 -30.65
N GLY A 271 8.96 -6.37 -30.85
CA GLY A 271 7.83 -6.75 -31.70
C GLY A 271 6.95 -7.85 -31.12
N MET A 272 6.93 -8.01 -29.82
CA MET A 272 6.11 -8.98 -29.09
C MET A 272 4.80 -8.30 -28.64
N ASP A 273 3.71 -8.45 -29.41
CA ASP A 273 2.42 -7.78 -29.18
C ASP A 273 1.40 -8.65 -28.43
N GLN A 274 1.81 -9.83 -27.96
CA GLN A 274 0.93 -10.75 -27.24
C GLN A 274 0.31 -10.08 -26.01
N PRO A 275 -0.93 -10.48 -25.61
CA PRO A 275 -1.50 -10.07 -24.34
C PRO A 275 -0.65 -10.56 -23.18
N VAL A 276 -0.62 -9.75 -22.11
CA VAL A 276 0.12 -10.07 -20.88
C VAL A 276 -0.86 -10.17 -19.72
N PHE A 277 -0.72 -11.24 -18.93
CA PHE A 277 -1.52 -11.42 -17.72
C PHE A 277 -0.61 -11.25 -16.50
N GLY A 278 -0.98 -10.30 -15.63
CA GLY A 278 -0.24 -9.98 -14.41
C GLY A 278 -0.92 -10.50 -13.16
N ASP A 279 -0.17 -10.50 -12.07
CA ASP A 279 -0.67 -10.69 -10.71
C ASP A 279 -1.09 -9.35 -10.07
N ASN A 280 -1.41 -9.34 -8.78
CA ASN A 280 -1.83 -8.11 -8.06
C ASN A 280 -0.78 -6.99 -8.12
N GLY A 281 0.51 -7.30 -8.27
CA GLY A 281 1.58 -6.32 -8.42
C GLY A 281 1.47 -5.46 -9.69
N PHE A 282 0.68 -5.90 -10.66
CA PHE A 282 0.43 -5.16 -11.90
C PHE A 282 -0.68 -4.11 -11.75
N VAL A 283 -1.44 -4.08 -10.66
CA VAL A 283 -2.54 -3.11 -10.46
C VAL A 283 -1.99 -1.79 -9.91
N SER A 284 -1.12 -1.13 -10.67
CA SER A 284 -0.52 0.16 -10.27
C SER A 284 -0.44 1.13 -11.44
N PRO A 285 -0.86 2.39 -11.28
CA PRO A 285 -0.65 3.44 -12.28
C PRO A 285 0.81 3.63 -12.67
N GLU A 286 1.76 3.36 -11.76
CA GLU A 286 3.19 3.47 -12.04
C GLU A 286 3.69 2.43 -13.05
N LEU A 287 3.10 1.22 -13.11
CA LEU A 287 3.37 0.26 -14.17
C LEU A 287 3.07 0.88 -15.54
N VAL A 288 1.90 1.49 -15.67
CA VAL A 288 1.48 2.15 -16.91
C VAL A 288 2.37 3.35 -17.24
N LYS A 289 2.78 4.12 -16.23
CA LYS A 289 3.68 5.26 -16.42
C LYS A 289 5.06 4.84 -16.91
N ILE A 290 5.61 3.72 -16.40
CA ILE A 290 6.90 3.17 -16.84
C ILE A 290 6.80 2.59 -18.26
N ALA A 291 5.78 1.78 -18.51
CA ALA A 291 5.61 1.09 -19.79
C ALA A 291 5.07 2.00 -20.91
N GLY A 292 4.33 3.06 -20.57
CA GLY A 292 3.62 3.89 -21.56
C GLY A 292 2.61 3.04 -22.37
N LYS A 293 2.59 3.22 -23.68
CA LYS A 293 1.73 2.44 -24.59
C LYS A 293 2.05 0.93 -24.56
N ALA A 294 3.21 0.52 -24.12
CA ALA A 294 3.57 -0.88 -23.99
C ALA A 294 2.71 -1.63 -22.96
N ALA A 295 2.05 -0.92 -22.06
CA ALA A 295 1.11 -1.50 -21.10
C ALA A 295 -0.24 -1.90 -21.71
N ASP A 296 -0.58 -1.46 -22.92
CA ASP A 296 -1.82 -1.86 -23.56
C ASP A 296 -1.87 -3.38 -23.74
N ASN A 297 -3.06 -3.98 -23.60
CA ASN A 297 -3.29 -5.42 -23.58
C ASN A 297 -2.69 -6.17 -22.35
N VAL A 298 -2.48 -5.48 -21.25
CA VAL A 298 -2.28 -6.10 -19.93
C VAL A 298 -3.63 -6.39 -19.30
N TYR A 299 -3.78 -7.58 -18.70
CA TYR A 299 -4.99 -8.02 -18.02
C TYR A 299 -4.65 -8.47 -16.60
N VAL A 300 -5.46 -8.09 -15.64
CA VAL A 300 -5.31 -8.48 -14.23
C VAL A 300 -6.66 -8.41 -13.51
N SER A 301 -6.96 -9.36 -12.64
CA SER A 301 -8.12 -9.22 -11.76
C SER A 301 -7.78 -8.36 -10.54
N SER A 302 -8.76 -7.61 -10.06
CA SER A 302 -8.64 -6.71 -8.92
C SER A 302 -9.94 -6.70 -8.12
N MET A 303 -9.86 -6.48 -6.83
CA MET A 303 -11.04 -6.18 -6.02
C MET A 303 -11.46 -4.70 -6.13
N TRP A 304 -10.60 -3.85 -6.66
CA TRP A 304 -10.84 -2.43 -6.83
C TRP A 304 -11.18 -2.07 -8.28
N SER A 305 -12.20 -1.23 -8.43
CA SER A 305 -12.46 -0.44 -9.64
C SER A 305 -13.10 0.88 -9.22
N PRO A 306 -12.63 2.03 -9.73
CA PRO A 306 -13.26 3.33 -9.45
C PRO A 306 -14.67 3.43 -10.00
N ASP A 307 -15.02 2.58 -10.98
CA ASP A 307 -16.33 2.53 -11.65
C ASP A 307 -17.30 1.54 -10.98
N ARG A 308 -16.94 0.98 -9.82
CA ARG A 308 -17.85 0.10 -9.08
C ARG A 308 -19.11 0.86 -8.69
N ASP A 309 -20.28 0.32 -9.03
CA ASP A 309 -21.57 0.94 -8.67
C ASP A 309 -21.92 0.70 -7.19
N SER A 310 -21.30 1.49 -6.33
CA SER A 310 -21.48 1.47 -4.89
C SER A 310 -21.37 2.88 -4.33
N GLU A 311 -22.21 3.23 -3.37
CA GLU A 311 -22.17 4.53 -2.70
C GLU A 311 -20.84 4.72 -1.95
N THR A 312 -20.38 3.69 -1.24
CA THR A 312 -19.12 3.70 -0.50
C THR A 312 -17.91 3.90 -1.41
N THR A 313 -17.91 3.32 -2.63
CA THR A 313 -16.86 3.55 -3.63
C THR A 313 -16.89 5.00 -4.12
N ARG A 314 -18.07 5.52 -4.48
CA ARG A 314 -18.21 6.92 -4.96
C ARG A 314 -17.80 7.94 -3.90
N GLU A 315 -18.17 7.71 -2.63
CA GLU A 315 -17.77 8.57 -1.51
C GLU A 315 -16.26 8.56 -1.30
N PHE A 316 -15.65 7.38 -1.27
CA PHE A 316 -14.19 7.24 -1.15
C PHE A 316 -13.46 7.99 -2.27
N VAL A 317 -13.83 7.75 -3.54
CA VAL A 317 -13.20 8.42 -4.70
C VAL A 317 -13.35 9.94 -4.61
N LYS A 318 -14.52 10.43 -4.24
CA LYS A 318 -14.79 11.87 -4.05
C LYS A 318 -13.88 12.47 -2.97
N ASN A 319 -13.82 11.85 -1.79
CA ASN A 319 -13.06 12.34 -0.66
C ASN A 319 -11.55 12.27 -0.93
N PHE A 320 -11.09 11.19 -1.56
CA PHE A 320 -9.70 11.01 -1.96
C PHE A 320 -9.25 12.08 -2.95
N ARG A 321 -10.03 12.30 -4.03
CA ARG A 321 -9.76 13.37 -5.02
C ARG A 321 -9.73 14.75 -4.38
N ALA A 322 -10.66 15.03 -3.47
CA ALA A 322 -10.71 16.31 -2.76
C ALA A 322 -9.46 16.57 -1.90
N LYS A 323 -8.85 15.51 -1.36
CA LYS A 323 -7.67 15.63 -0.49
C LYS A 323 -6.36 15.62 -1.28
N TYR A 324 -6.23 14.74 -2.28
CA TYR A 324 -4.95 14.46 -2.94
C TYR A 324 -4.86 14.97 -4.38
N ASN A 325 -5.97 15.45 -4.96
CA ASN A 325 -6.05 15.98 -6.32
C ASN A 325 -5.65 14.98 -7.44
N HIS A 326 -5.81 13.68 -7.17
CA HIS A 326 -5.66 12.59 -8.14
C HIS A 326 -6.57 11.42 -7.77
N ASP A 327 -6.66 10.42 -8.65
CA ASP A 327 -7.49 9.25 -8.45
C ASP A 327 -6.85 8.24 -7.49
N PRO A 328 -7.64 7.58 -6.61
CA PRO A 328 -7.14 6.46 -5.84
C PRO A 328 -6.88 5.25 -6.73
N ASP A 329 -5.87 4.48 -6.38
CA ASP A 329 -5.61 3.17 -6.95
C ASP A 329 -6.06 2.02 -6.03
N ASN A 330 -5.75 0.79 -6.43
CA ASN A 330 -6.06 -0.41 -5.67
C ASN A 330 -5.43 -0.40 -4.25
N PHE A 331 -4.19 0.06 -4.12
CA PHE A 331 -3.46 0.06 -2.84
C PHE A 331 -4.04 1.09 -1.88
N ALA A 332 -4.37 2.28 -2.39
CA ALA A 332 -5.08 3.30 -1.62
C ALA A 332 -6.44 2.80 -1.12
N ALA A 333 -7.22 2.14 -1.98
CA ALA A 333 -8.51 1.59 -1.61
C ALA A 333 -8.39 0.48 -0.55
N CYS A 334 -7.41 -0.43 -0.70
CA CYS A 334 -7.17 -1.50 0.26
C CYS A 334 -6.80 -0.97 1.65
N ALA A 335 -5.87 -0.02 1.74
CA ALA A 335 -5.46 0.56 3.02
C ALA A 335 -6.59 1.39 3.67
N TYR A 336 -7.36 2.14 2.87
CA TYR A 336 -8.56 2.84 3.35
C TYR A 336 -9.56 1.87 3.99
N VAL A 337 -9.85 0.76 3.30
CA VAL A 337 -10.77 -0.28 3.78
C VAL A 337 -10.22 -0.97 5.03
N SER A 338 -8.91 -1.21 5.13
CA SER A 338 -8.30 -1.82 6.33
C SER A 338 -8.57 -0.98 7.60
N VAL A 339 -8.44 0.34 7.51
CA VAL A 339 -8.71 1.25 8.63
C VAL A 339 -10.19 1.24 9.01
N LYS A 340 -11.08 1.32 8.02
CA LYS A 340 -12.54 1.26 8.25
C LYS A 340 -12.97 -0.07 8.85
N LEU A 341 -12.39 -1.17 8.38
CA LEU A 341 -12.62 -2.51 8.90
C LEU A 341 -12.16 -2.65 10.35
N ALA A 342 -10.96 -2.15 10.68
CA ALA A 342 -10.45 -2.14 12.04
C ALA A 342 -11.34 -1.33 12.98
N ALA A 343 -11.80 -0.15 12.57
CA ALA A 343 -12.73 0.67 13.34
C ALA A 343 -14.06 -0.05 13.57
N LYS A 344 -14.64 -0.66 12.54
CA LYS A 344 -15.87 -1.45 12.63
C LYS A 344 -15.72 -2.64 13.57
N ALA A 345 -14.61 -3.34 13.50
CA ALA A 345 -14.33 -4.45 14.40
C ALA A 345 -14.19 -3.99 15.86
N MET A 346 -13.58 -2.83 16.13
CA MET A 346 -13.52 -2.22 17.47
C MET A 346 -14.89 -1.82 18.00
N GLU A 347 -15.76 -1.26 17.15
CA GLU A 347 -17.16 -0.97 17.52
C GLU A 347 -17.89 -2.25 17.92
N ASN A 348 -17.79 -3.30 17.09
CA ASN A 348 -18.43 -4.60 17.34
C ASN A 348 -17.87 -5.31 18.61
N ALA A 349 -16.57 -5.18 18.86
CA ALA A 349 -15.90 -5.71 20.04
C ALA A 349 -16.19 -4.90 21.33
N GLY A 350 -16.66 -3.66 21.20
CA GLY A 350 -16.89 -2.73 22.32
C GLY A 350 -15.60 -2.29 23.02
N THR A 351 -14.43 -2.45 22.38
CA THR A 351 -13.12 -2.17 22.97
C THR A 351 -12.14 -1.60 21.95
N THR A 352 -11.19 -0.78 22.43
CA THR A 352 -10.05 -0.26 21.66
C THR A 352 -8.70 -0.70 22.22
N THR A 353 -8.70 -1.59 23.24
CA THR A 353 -7.50 -1.98 23.96
C THR A 353 -7.34 -3.50 24.12
N ASP A 354 -8.35 -4.29 23.81
CA ASP A 354 -8.33 -5.75 23.92
C ASP A 354 -8.17 -6.40 22.54
N SER A 355 -6.93 -6.76 22.21
CA SER A 355 -6.56 -7.36 20.92
C SER A 355 -7.25 -8.70 20.66
N THR A 356 -7.57 -9.48 21.71
CA THR A 356 -8.24 -10.77 21.55
C THR A 356 -9.71 -10.58 21.17
N LYS A 357 -10.43 -9.67 21.82
CA LYS A 357 -11.79 -9.34 21.42
C LYS A 357 -11.84 -8.71 20.03
N LEU A 358 -10.83 -7.93 19.67
CA LEU A 358 -10.73 -7.35 18.33
C LEU A 358 -10.50 -8.45 17.28
N ARG A 359 -9.62 -9.43 17.53
CA ARG A 359 -9.43 -10.62 16.69
C ARG A 359 -10.76 -11.34 16.47
N ASP A 360 -11.50 -11.60 17.56
CA ASP A 360 -12.79 -12.31 17.49
C ASP A 360 -13.86 -11.54 16.70
N ALA A 361 -13.83 -10.21 16.78
CA ALA A 361 -14.72 -9.34 16.03
C ALA A 361 -14.35 -9.27 14.54
N LEU A 362 -13.06 -9.22 14.21
CA LEU A 362 -12.58 -9.30 12.81
C LEU A 362 -13.00 -10.62 12.16
N ALA A 363 -12.79 -11.75 12.83
CA ALA A 363 -13.14 -13.07 12.30
C ALA A 363 -14.66 -13.25 12.04
N LYS A 364 -15.51 -12.41 12.64
CA LYS A 364 -16.98 -12.46 12.52
C LYS A 364 -17.56 -11.38 11.61
N VAL A 365 -16.73 -10.60 10.91
CA VAL A 365 -17.22 -9.58 9.98
C VAL A 365 -17.98 -10.22 8.84
N GLN A 366 -19.22 -9.79 8.62
CA GLN A 366 -20.11 -10.24 7.56
C GLN A 366 -20.70 -9.03 6.85
N ASN A 367 -20.77 -9.10 5.52
CA ASN A 367 -21.41 -8.08 4.67
C ASN A 367 -20.96 -6.65 5.00
N PHE A 368 -19.66 -6.48 5.17
CA PHE A 368 -19.08 -5.16 5.42
C PHE A 368 -19.01 -4.38 4.12
N GLU A 369 -19.93 -3.43 3.97
CA GLU A 369 -19.95 -2.52 2.81
C GLU A 369 -18.74 -1.60 2.82
N SER A 370 -17.95 -1.64 1.75
CA SER A 370 -16.67 -0.95 1.67
C SER A 370 -16.42 -0.33 0.30
N ALA A 371 -15.35 0.45 0.18
CA ALA A 371 -14.94 1.04 -1.10
C ALA A 371 -14.58 0.00 -2.18
N VAL A 372 -14.29 -1.25 -1.79
CA VAL A 372 -13.98 -2.35 -2.70
C VAL A 372 -15.15 -3.32 -2.88
N GLY A 373 -16.32 -3.00 -2.36
CA GLY A 373 -17.52 -3.83 -2.35
C GLY A 373 -17.82 -4.44 -1.00
N SER A 374 -18.83 -5.32 -0.96
CA SER A 374 -19.22 -6.04 0.25
C SER A 374 -18.19 -7.11 0.59
N MET A 375 -17.75 -7.14 1.84
CA MET A 375 -16.69 -8.03 2.32
C MET A 375 -17.18 -8.90 3.47
N THR A 376 -16.86 -10.18 3.41
CA THR A 376 -17.17 -11.16 4.47
C THR A 376 -15.91 -11.96 4.78
N PHE A 377 -15.59 -12.13 6.07
CA PHE A 377 -14.56 -13.08 6.49
C PHE A 377 -15.17 -14.46 6.71
N ASN A 378 -14.57 -15.48 6.12
CA ASN A 378 -15.04 -16.88 6.20
C ASN A 378 -14.48 -17.65 7.40
N GLY A 379 -13.86 -16.96 8.37
CA GLY A 379 -13.23 -17.56 9.56
C GLY A 379 -11.75 -17.96 9.38
N SER A 380 -11.21 -17.91 8.16
CA SER A 380 -9.79 -18.20 7.88
C SER A 380 -8.87 -16.98 7.93
N GLY A 381 -9.42 -15.76 8.17
CA GLY A 381 -8.69 -14.50 8.03
C GLY A 381 -8.62 -13.95 6.60
N ASP A 382 -9.12 -14.72 5.62
CA ASP A 382 -9.26 -14.32 4.22
C ASP A 382 -10.62 -13.67 3.95
N PRO A 383 -10.69 -12.62 3.12
CA PRO A 383 -11.95 -12.02 2.74
C PRO A 383 -12.58 -12.75 1.56
N GLU A 384 -13.89 -12.71 1.51
CA GLU A 384 -14.70 -12.94 0.32
C GLU A 384 -15.18 -11.59 -0.19
N VAL A 385 -14.82 -11.26 -1.43
CA VAL A 385 -15.21 -10.03 -2.12
C VAL A 385 -15.20 -10.27 -3.63
N ASP A 386 -16.08 -9.59 -4.36
CA ASP A 386 -16.17 -9.72 -5.81
C ASP A 386 -14.98 -9.06 -6.51
N LEU A 387 -14.45 -9.78 -7.50
CA LEU A 387 -13.35 -9.34 -8.34
C LEU A 387 -13.83 -8.85 -9.70
N VAL A 388 -13.16 -7.83 -10.21
CA VAL A 388 -13.30 -7.34 -11.58
C VAL A 388 -12.07 -7.73 -12.40
N LEU A 389 -12.27 -8.08 -13.68
CA LEU A 389 -11.15 -8.20 -14.62
C LEU A 389 -10.88 -6.80 -15.20
N LEU A 390 -9.66 -6.34 -15.04
CA LEU A 390 -9.17 -5.09 -15.61
C LEU A 390 -8.34 -5.37 -16.86
N LYS A 391 -8.44 -4.48 -17.85
CA LYS A 391 -7.56 -4.38 -19.02
C LYS A 391 -6.90 -3.00 -19.02
N VAL A 392 -5.63 -2.95 -19.34
CA VAL A 392 -4.99 -1.66 -19.67
C VAL A 392 -5.27 -1.33 -21.13
N GLU A 393 -5.87 -0.16 -21.34
CA GLU A 393 -6.19 0.37 -22.65
C GLU A 393 -6.04 1.89 -22.66
N ASN A 394 -5.31 2.41 -23.64
CA ASN A 394 -5.00 3.86 -23.72
C ASN A 394 -4.41 4.44 -22.43
N GLY A 395 -3.55 3.68 -21.76
CA GLY A 395 -2.87 4.10 -20.53
C GLY A 395 -3.74 4.08 -19.27
N LYS A 396 -4.89 3.39 -19.28
CA LYS A 396 -5.80 3.29 -18.12
C LYS A 396 -6.28 1.87 -17.90
N TYR A 397 -6.51 1.53 -16.63
CA TYR A 397 -7.22 0.30 -16.27
C TYR A 397 -8.71 0.48 -16.47
N THR A 398 -9.31 -0.39 -17.28
CA THR A 398 -10.75 -0.39 -17.58
C THR A 398 -11.35 -1.74 -17.17
N ALA A 399 -12.46 -1.73 -16.47
CA ALA A 399 -13.15 -2.94 -16.07
C ALA A 399 -13.82 -3.62 -17.29
N LEU A 400 -13.58 -4.92 -17.42
CA LEU A 400 -14.19 -5.75 -18.46
C LEU A 400 -15.34 -6.58 -17.90
N ASN A 401 -16.52 -6.49 -18.51
CA ASN A 401 -17.65 -7.36 -18.23
C ASN A 401 -17.53 -8.64 -19.07
N VAL A 402 -16.81 -9.64 -18.55
CA VAL A 402 -16.76 -10.99 -19.12
C VAL A 402 -17.81 -11.83 -18.40
N LYS A 403 -18.95 -12.05 -19.08
CA LYS A 403 -20.03 -12.92 -18.61
C LYS A 403 -19.67 -14.40 -18.72
#